data_a225c5d5ff9bffd2a8def92b0a8881b7
#
_entry.id   a225c5d5ff9bffd2a8def92b0a8881b7
#
_cell.length_a   1.000
_cell.length_b   1.000
_cell.length_c   1.000
_cell.angle_alpha   90.00
_cell.angle_beta   90.00
_cell.angle_gamma   90.00
#
_symmetry.space_group_name_H-M   'P 1'
#
loop_
_entity.id
_entity.type
_entity.pdbx_description
1 polymer ?
#
loop_
_entity_poly.entity_id
_entity_poly.type
_entity_poly.pdbx_seq_one_letter_code
_entity_poly.pdbx_strand_id
1 'polypeptide(L)'
;MLSKFTWIFAVAALMFAQTAMDNQSVIKMAKAGLSDDVIVGSINGQPGNYKTSADDLIQLKSSGVSDKVIAAMISKASGGGAPAPAAAAAGPVNEVGVYYKKGDAWADLNPEVVNFKTGGVLKSIGTAGIVKGDVNGHLNGDHSPNAIKTPIEILIYTPEGTAATEYQLLRLHEQKDSREFRTITGGVLHVSGGATRDAIPFENQKIAPRTYKIVVPADLGPGEYGILPPSGGDSTGSSGRIGKLYSFRIIE
;
A
#
# COMPACT_ATOMS: atom_id res chain seq x y z
N MET A 1 52.73 10.82 56.07
CA MET A 1 52.67 9.72 55.08
C MET A 1 51.22 9.27 54.94
N LEU A 2 50.55 9.71 53.88
CA LEU A 2 49.13 9.39 53.61
C LEU A 2 49.05 8.22 52.66
N SER A 3 48.49 7.11 53.12
CA SER A 3 48.16 5.94 52.32
C SER A 3 46.84 6.19 51.60
N LYS A 4 46.87 6.20 50.24
CA LYS A 4 45.67 6.31 49.39
C LYS A 4 45.03 4.94 49.26
N PHE A 5 43.87 4.72 49.86
CA PHE A 5 43.04 3.57 49.67
C PHE A 5 42.21 3.77 48.40
N THR A 6 42.52 3.06 47.33
CA THR A 6 41.72 3.03 46.09
C THR A 6 40.68 1.96 46.20
N TRP A 7 39.41 2.36 46.33
CA TRP A 7 38.25 1.44 46.26
C TRP A 7 37.95 1.16 44.79
N ILE A 8 38.17 -0.07 44.36
CA ILE A 8 37.72 -0.59 43.07
C ILE A 8 36.29 -1.12 43.26
N PHE A 9 35.28 -0.39 42.78
CA PHE A 9 33.91 -0.89 42.63
C PHE A 9 33.87 -1.83 41.44
N ALA A 10 33.87 -3.13 41.68
CA ALA A 10 33.52 -4.15 40.67
C ALA A 10 32.02 -4.15 40.49
N VAL A 11 31.49 -3.51 39.46
CA VAL A 11 30.10 -3.64 39.01
C VAL A 11 29.97 -4.99 38.29
N ALA A 12 29.47 -5.98 39.00
CA ALA A 12 29.08 -7.24 38.40
C ALA A 12 27.80 -7.00 37.54
N ALA A 13 27.98 -6.87 36.24
CA ALA A 13 26.86 -6.87 35.28
C ALA A 13 26.25 -8.29 35.26
N LEU A 14 25.12 -8.47 35.92
CA LEU A 14 24.26 -9.65 35.77
C LEU A 14 23.70 -9.64 34.35
N MET A 15 24.36 -10.33 33.41
CA MET A 15 23.78 -10.65 32.12
C MET A 15 22.67 -11.70 32.35
N PHE A 16 21.41 -11.26 32.31
CA PHE A 16 20.29 -12.17 32.17
C PHE A 16 20.40 -12.79 30.76
N ALA A 17 20.90 -14.01 30.68
CA ALA A 17 20.83 -14.82 29.48
C ALA A 17 19.34 -15.07 29.18
N GLN A 18 18.75 -14.30 28.28
CA GLN A 18 17.43 -14.63 27.76
C GLN A 18 17.53 -15.94 26.99
N THR A 19 16.85 -16.97 27.49
CA THR A 19 16.80 -18.28 26.83
C THR A 19 16.11 -18.08 25.46
N ALA A 20 16.83 -18.33 24.38
CA ALA A 20 16.27 -18.23 23.03
C ALA A 20 15.09 -19.21 22.90
N MET A 21 14.00 -18.73 22.32
CA MET A 21 12.81 -19.55 22.08
C MET A 21 13.10 -20.60 21.00
N ASP A 22 12.63 -21.83 21.21
CA ASP A 22 12.84 -22.97 20.31
C ASP A 22 11.50 -23.59 19.83
N ASN A 23 11.57 -24.61 18.96
CA ASN A 23 10.41 -25.33 18.46
C ASN A 23 9.53 -25.91 19.60
N GLN A 24 10.16 -26.39 20.69
CA GLN A 24 9.42 -26.98 21.81
C GLN A 24 8.62 -25.93 22.59
N SER A 25 9.16 -24.72 22.70
CA SER A 25 8.47 -23.59 23.32
C SER A 25 7.23 -23.20 22.54
N VAL A 26 7.31 -23.18 21.21
CA VAL A 26 6.17 -22.90 20.32
C VAL A 26 5.11 -23.99 20.41
N ILE A 27 5.50 -25.26 20.38
CA ILE A 27 4.59 -26.39 20.53
C ILE A 27 3.85 -26.33 21.88
N LYS A 28 4.54 -25.98 22.97
CA LYS A 28 3.90 -25.81 24.29
C LYS A 28 2.84 -24.70 24.27
N MET A 29 3.12 -23.57 23.66
CA MET A 29 2.16 -22.46 23.54
C MET A 29 0.93 -22.85 22.71
N ALA A 30 1.13 -23.53 21.57
CA ALA A 30 0.05 -24.02 20.75
C ALA A 30 -0.83 -25.05 21.51
N LYS A 31 -0.22 -26.01 22.22
CA LYS A 31 -0.94 -26.99 23.06
C LYS A 31 -1.65 -26.34 24.24
N ALA A 32 -1.15 -25.23 24.76
CA ALA A 32 -1.82 -24.47 25.82
C ALA A 32 -3.00 -23.65 25.31
N GLY A 33 -3.30 -23.68 23.99
CA GLY A 33 -4.43 -22.98 23.39
C GLY A 33 -4.25 -21.47 23.21
N LEU A 34 -3.00 -20.96 23.22
CA LEU A 34 -2.75 -19.57 22.92
C LEU A 34 -3.12 -19.28 21.45
N SER A 35 -3.66 -18.08 21.21
CA SER A 35 -3.98 -17.67 19.84
C SER A 35 -2.73 -17.49 19.01
N ASP A 36 -2.85 -17.71 17.70
CA ASP A 36 -1.74 -17.55 16.74
C ASP A 36 -1.07 -16.19 16.85
N ASP A 37 -1.86 -15.12 17.05
CA ASP A 37 -1.34 -13.76 17.16
C ASP A 37 -0.44 -13.57 18.39
N VAL A 38 -0.78 -14.19 19.50
CA VAL A 38 0.03 -14.17 20.73
C VAL A 38 1.33 -14.94 20.52
N ILE A 39 1.26 -16.10 19.88
CA ILE A 39 2.42 -16.95 19.61
C ILE A 39 3.37 -16.22 18.61
N VAL A 40 2.83 -15.67 17.53
CA VAL A 40 3.61 -14.89 16.54
C VAL A 40 4.24 -13.64 17.18
N GLY A 41 3.49 -12.93 18.03
CA GLY A 41 4.02 -11.80 18.80
C GLY A 41 5.21 -12.21 19.70
N SER A 42 5.12 -13.37 20.36
CA SER A 42 6.21 -13.91 21.18
C SER A 42 7.43 -14.30 20.36
N ILE A 43 7.23 -14.93 19.18
CA ILE A 43 8.30 -15.28 18.24
C ILE A 43 9.05 -14.02 17.77
N ASN A 44 8.33 -12.95 17.44
CA ASN A 44 8.91 -11.71 16.94
C ASN A 44 9.63 -10.92 18.03
N GLY A 45 9.10 -10.92 19.26
CA GLY A 45 9.61 -10.14 20.40
C GLY A 45 10.83 -10.72 21.12
N GLN A 46 11.19 -12.00 20.87
CA GLN A 46 12.27 -12.68 21.60
C GLN A 46 13.31 -13.27 20.66
N PRO A 47 14.57 -13.45 21.11
CA PRO A 47 15.54 -14.24 20.37
C PRO A 47 15.03 -15.67 20.18
N GLY A 48 15.16 -16.23 18.98
CA GLY A 48 14.70 -17.58 18.67
C GLY A 48 15.77 -18.40 17.96
N ASN A 49 15.79 -19.69 18.25
CA ASN A 49 16.59 -20.69 17.55
C ASN A 49 15.67 -21.81 17.05
N TYR A 50 15.07 -21.57 15.88
CA TYR A 50 14.08 -22.47 15.31
C TYR A 50 14.71 -23.38 14.28
N LYS A 51 14.43 -24.68 14.39
CA LYS A 51 14.75 -25.68 13.38
C LYS A 51 13.61 -25.71 12.35
N THR A 52 13.96 -25.53 11.09
CA THR A 52 12.99 -25.38 9.99
C THR A 52 13.29 -26.31 8.81
N SER A 53 13.92 -27.48 9.09
CA SER A 53 14.04 -28.53 8.07
C SER A 53 12.66 -29.12 7.73
N ALA A 54 12.54 -29.82 6.61
CA ALA A 54 11.26 -30.44 6.21
C ALA A 54 10.67 -31.32 7.31
N ASP A 55 11.49 -32.14 7.97
CA ASP A 55 11.07 -33.00 9.06
C ASP A 55 10.60 -32.22 10.29
N ASP A 56 11.31 -31.12 10.63
CA ASP A 56 10.92 -30.25 11.74
C ASP A 56 9.58 -29.58 11.48
N LEU A 57 9.32 -29.14 10.23
CA LEU A 57 8.04 -28.52 9.84
C LEU A 57 6.88 -29.51 9.91
N ILE A 58 7.09 -30.73 9.46
CA ILE A 58 6.10 -31.84 9.59
C ILE A 58 5.80 -32.10 11.06
N GLN A 59 6.82 -32.14 11.92
CA GLN A 59 6.65 -32.33 13.36
C GLN A 59 5.88 -31.19 14.02
N LEU A 60 6.17 -29.93 13.65
CA LEU A 60 5.43 -28.76 14.13
C LEU A 60 3.95 -28.87 13.74
N LYS A 61 3.67 -29.17 12.46
CA LYS A 61 2.30 -29.32 11.96
C LYS A 61 1.53 -30.42 12.66
N SER A 62 2.15 -31.61 12.81
CA SER A 62 1.55 -32.74 13.52
C SER A 62 1.34 -32.48 15.02
N SER A 63 2.11 -31.55 15.60
CA SER A 63 1.97 -31.12 17.00
C SER A 63 0.89 -30.06 17.23
N GLY A 64 0.13 -29.68 16.17
CA GLY A 64 -0.97 -28.71 16.26
C GLY A 64 -0.55 -27.26 16.08
N VAL A 65 0.67 -26.99 15.62
CA VAL A 65 1.11 -25.62 15.31
C VAL A 65 0.50 -25.17 13.97
N SER A 66 -0.09 -23.99 13.93
CA SER A 66 -0.73 -23.45 12.72
C SER A 66 0.28 -23.02 11.66
N ASP A 67 -0.15 -22.97 10.40
CA ASP A 67 0.69 -22.54 9.28
C ASP A 67 1.20 -21.10 9.47
N LYS A 68 0.39 -20.24 10.09
CA LYS A 68 0.74 -18.85 10.42
C LYS A 68 1.92 -18.78 11.39
N VAL A 69 1.90 -19.60 12.42
CA VAL A 69 2.96 -19.67 13.42
C VAL A 69 4.22 -20.29 12.82
N ILE A 70 4.09 -21.35 12.02
CA ILE A 70 5.22 -21.99 11.32
C ILE A 70 5.91 -21.00 10.39
N ALA A 71 5.14 -20.20 9.63
CA ALA A 71 5.68 -19.16 8.77
C ALA A 71 6.48 -18.09 9.54
N ALA A 72 6.01 -17.68 10.73
CA ALA A 72 6.72 -16.76 11.60
C ALA A 72 8.05 -17.34 12.12
N MET A 73 8.07 -18.65 12.46
CA MET A 73 9.29 -19.35 12.87
C MET A 73 10.32 -19.41 11.75
N ILE A 74 9.91 -19.74 10.51
CA ILE A 74 10.78 -19.77 9.34
C ILE A 74 11.41 -18.38 9.11
N SER A 75 10.60 -17.35 9.15
CA SER A 75 11.10 -15.97 8.98
C SER A 75 12.11 -15.58 10.03
N LYS A 76 11.85 -15.92 11.28
CA LYS A 76 12.75 -15.62 12.39
C LYS A 76 14.06 -16.40 12.30
N ALA A 77 14.02 -17.67 11.87
CA ALA A 77 15.19 -18.52 11.67
C ALA A 77 16.09 -18.02 10.53
N SER A 78 15.49 -17.38 9.53
CA SER A 78 16.20 -16.82 8.36
C SER A 78 16.88 -15.46 8.63
N GLY A 79 16.92 -14.98 9.85
CA GLY A 79 17.66 -13.76 10.23
C GLY A 79 16.83 -12.51 10.45
N GLY A 80 15.56 -12.66 10.85
CA GLY A 80 14.80 -11.60 11.51
C GLY A 80 14.38 -10.42 10.62
N GLY A 81 13.54 -10.72 9.66
CA GLY A 81 12.58 -9.79 9.08
C GLY A 81 11.20 -10.39 9.27
N ALA A 82 10.14 -9.58 9.46
CA ALA A 82 8.77 -10.06 9.49
C ALA A 82 8.51 -11.01 8.31
N PRO A 83 7.65 -12.07 8.46
CA PRO A 83 7.45 -13.04 7.40
C PRO A 83 6.95 -12.34 6.15
N ALA A 84 7.82 -12.26 5.16
CA ALA A 84 7.35 -12.11 3.81
C ALA A 84 6.53 -13.37 3.50
N PRO A 85 5.28 -13.24 3.01
CA PRO A 85 4.58 -14.37 2.44
C PRO A 85 5.54 -15.00 1.40
N ALA A 86 5.55 -16.33 1.36
CA ALA A 86 6.47 -17.17 0.58
C ALA A 86 6.94 -16.47 -0.70
N ALA A 87 8.25 -16.37 -0.90
CA ALA A 87 8.89 -15.61 -1.96
C ALA A 87 8.33 -15.91 -3.36
N ALA A 88 7.17 -15.42 -3.64
CA ALA A 88 6.83 -14.92 -4.94
C ALA A 88 7.74 -13.71 -5.12
N ALA A 89 8.61 -13.73 -6.12
CA ALA A 89 9.66 -12.78 -6.37
C ALA A 89 9.27 -11.38 -5.85
N ALA A 90 9.98 -10.89 -4.83
CA ALA A 90 9.70 -9.55 -4.30
C ALA A 90 9.73 -8.59 -5.48
N GLY A 91 8.62 -7.91 -5.70
CA GLY A 91 8.57 -6.89 -6.74
C GLY A 91 9.58 -5.79 -6.42
N PRO A 92 9.85 -4.93 -7.38
CA PRO A 92 10.79 -3.82 -7.21
C PRO A 92 10.36 -2.80 -6.13
N VAL A 93 9.14 -2.95 -5.60
CA VAL A 93 8.55 -2.10 -4.55
C VAL A 93 7.80 -2.97 -3.54
N ASN A 94 7.68 -2.54 -2.30
CA ASN A 94 7.15 -3.32 -1.18
C ASN A 94 6.05 -2.61 -0.37
N GLU A 95 5.71 -1.38 -0.70
CA GLU A 95 4.66 -0.60 -0.03
C GLU A 95 3.51 -0.30 -0.98
N VAL A 96 2.30 -0.20 -0.43
CA VAL A 96 1.10 0.14 -1.22
C VAL A 96 1.21 1.57 -1.73
N GLY A 97 1.27 1.72 -3.06
CA GLY A 97 1.48 3.02 -3.68
C GLY A 97 1.56 2.95 -5.20
N VAL A 98 1.82 4.10 -5.77
CA VAL A 98 2.12 4.28 -7.18
C VAL A 98 3.52 4.83 -7.32
N TYR A 99 4.28 4.27 -8.23
CA TYR A 99 5.70 4.55 -8.42
C TYR A 99 5.98 4.86 -9.88
N TYR A 100 6.99 5.66 -10.14
CA TYR A 100 7.47 5.92 -11.50
C TYR A 100 8.96 5.61 -11.61
N LYS A 101 9.39 5.26 -12.83
CA LYS A 101 10.79 4.99 -13.10
C LYS A 101 11.58 6.29 -13.16
N LYS A 102 12.63 6.42 -12.34
CA LYS A 102 13.56 7.54 -12.34
C LYS A 102 14.99 7.01 -12.48
N GLY A 103 15.52 7.04 -13.71
CA GLY A 103 16.75 6.32 -14.02
C GLY A 103 16.54 4.82 -13.85
N ASP A 104 17.40 4.17 -13.06
CA ASP A 104 17.29 2.73 -12.77
C ASP A 104 16.47 2.40 -11.52
N ALA A 105 16.03 3.41 -10.77
CA ALA A 105 15.29 3.24 -9.52
C ALA A 105 13.79 3.56 -9.69
N TRP A 106 12.97 3.00 -8.79
CA TRP A 106 11.58 3.35 -8.63
C TRP A 106 11.45 4.43 -7.55
N ALA A 107 10.76 5.50 -7.87
CA ALA A 107 10.48 6.62 -6.97
C ALA A 107 8.97 6.69 -6.70
N ASP A 108 8.60 7.05 -5.48
CA ASP A 108 7.20 7.22 -5.10
C ASP A 108 6.55 8.39 -5.83
N LEU A 109 5.35 8.18 -6.35
CA LEU A 109 4.41 9.24 -6.65
C LEU A 109 3.66 9.58 -5.36
N ASN A 110 4.00 10.71 -4.74
CA ASN A 110 3.28 11.14 -3.54
C ASN A 110 1.83 11.47 -3.88
N PRO A 111 0.84 10.95 -3.12
CA PRO A 111 -0.55 11.27 -3.37
C PRO A 111 -0.88 12.70 -2.97
N GLU A 112 -1.69 13.35 -3.79
CA GLU A 112 -2.28 14.65 -3.48
C GLU A 112 -3.73 14.50 -3.01
N VAL A 113 -4.18 15.44 -2.19
CA VAL A 113 -5.56 15.48 -1.69
C VAL A 113 -6.49 15.96 -2.80
N VAL A 114 -7.53 15.19 -3.06
CA VAL A 114 -8.60 15.54 -3.99
C VAL A 114 -9.84 15.96 -3.22
N ASN A 115 -10.36 17.12 -3.55
CA ASN A 115 -11.64 17.59 -3.06
C ASN A 115 -12.72 17.34 -4.13
N PHE A 116 -13.65 16.45 -3.85
CA PHE A 116 -14.75 16.17 -4.78
C PHE A 116 -15.90 17.15 -4.57
N LYS A 117 -16.25 17.85 -5.64
CA LYS A 117 -17.41 18.76 -5.69
C LYS A 117 -18.49 18.16 -6.58
N THR A 118 -19.71 18.05 -6.06
CA THR A 118 -20.87 17.68 -6.85
C THR A 118 -21.44 18.92 -7.52
N GLY A 119 -21.26 19.04 -8.83
CA GLY A 119 -21.90 20.06 -9.64
C GLY A 119 -23.30 19.64 -10.08
N GLY A 120 -24.29 20.50 -9.94
CA GLY A 120 -25.60 20.29 -10.57
C GLY A 120 -26.62 19.48 -9.78
N VAL A 121 -26.31 19.02 -8.54
CA VAL A 121 -27.29 18.26 -7.72
C VAL A 121 -28.57 19.06 -7.47
N LEU A 122 -28.48 20.37 -7.23
CA LEU A 122 -29.63 21.24 -7.08
C LEU A 122 -30.47 21.34 -8.37
N LYS A 123 -29.81 21.38 -9.54
CA LYS A 123 -30.49 21.37 -10.83
C LYS A 123 -31.13 20.00 -11.13
N SER A 124 -30.48 18.92 -10.73
CA SER A 124 -31.01 17.57 -10.87
C SER A 124 -32.29 17.35 -10.04
N ILE A 125 -32.34 17.88 -8.82
CA ILE A 125 -33.54 17.83 -7.96
C ILE A 125 -34.67 18.68 -8.56
N GLY A 126 -34.38 19.89 -9.05
CA GLY A 126 -35.37 20.76 -9.67
C GLY A 126 -35.89 20.29 -11.01
N THR A 127 -35.20 19.38 -11.70
CA THR A 127 -35.59 18.83 -13.01
C THR A 127 -35.98 17.34 -12.96
N ALA A 128 -36.30 16.81 -11.78
CA ALA A 128 -36.64 15.41 -11.55
C ALA A 128 -35.62 14.40 -12.14
N GLY A 129 -34.35 14.72 -12.09
CA GLY A 129 -33.26 13.82 -12.53
C GLY A 129 -32.95 13.89 -14.04
N ILE A 130 -33.54 14.79 -14.77
CA ILE A 130 -33.29 14.97 -16.22
C ILE A 130 -31.91 15.58 -16.49
N VAL A 131 -31.42 16.44 -15.58
CA VAL A 131 -30.09 17.03 -15.70
C VAL A 131 -29.06 16.14 -15.02
N LYS A 132 -28.07 15.73 -15.77
CA LYS A 132 -26.96 14.90 -15.26
C LYS A 132 -26.14 15.72 -14.26
N GLY A 133 -25.86 15.13 -13.08
CA GLY A 133 -24.94 15.71 -12.10
C GLY A 133 -23.51 15.23 -12.39
N ASP A 134 -22.58 16.18 -12.54
CA ASP A 134 -21.15 15.88 -12.66
C ASP A 134 -20.52 15.90 -11.27
N VAL A 135 -19.64 14.93 -11.00
CA VAL A 135 -18.74 14.96 -9.84
C VAL A 135 -17.35 15.31 -10.35
N ASN A 136 -16.84 16.45 -9.93
CA ASN A 136 -15.51 16.91 -10.30
C ASN A 136 -14.55 16.72 -9.13
N GLY A 137 -13.37 16.17 -9.41
CA GLY A 137 -12.26 16.16 -8.48
C GLY A 137 -11.41 17.42 -8.68
N HIS A 138 -11.05 18.07 -7.58
CA HIS A 138 -10.22 19.26 -7.53
C HIS A 138 -8.93 18.99 -6.79
N LEU A 139 -7.79 19.33 -7.39
CA LEU A 139 -6.48 19.39 -6.76
C LEU A 139 -6.00 20.84 -6.69
N ASN A 140 -5.35 21.20 -5.60
CA ASN A 140 -4.75 22.54 -5.48
C ASN A 140 -3.46 22.63 -6.32
N GLY A 141 -3.15 23.83 -6.80
CA GLY A 141 -1.99 24.09 -7.65
C GLY A 141 -2.25 23.79 -9.13
N ASP A 142 -1.66 24.58 -9.98
CA ASP A 142 -1.77 24.52 -11.44
C ASP A 142 -1.02 23.32 -12.03
N HIS A 143 0.04 22.84 -11.35
CA HIS A 143 0.88 21.77 -11.82
C HIS A 143 1.16 20.72 -10.75
N SER A 144 1.36 19.46 -11.19
CA SER A 144 1.86 18.38 -10.34
C SER A 144 3.32 18.64 -9.94
N PRO A 145 3.69 18.35 -8.67
CA PRO A 145 5.07 18.40 -8.25
C PRO A 145 5.95 17.31 -8.91
N ASN A 146 5.32 16.30 -9.53
CA ASN A 146 6.01 15.17 -10.15
C ASN A 146 6.11 15.37 -11.67
N ALA A 147 7.17 16.05 -12.13
CA ALA A 147 7.46 16.18 -13.55
C ALA A 147 8.19 14.93 -14.08
N ILE A 148 7.62 14.27 -15.08
CA ILE A 148 8.14 13.04 -15.66
C ILE A 148 8.39 13.27 -17.16
N LYS A 149 9.51 12.72 -17.65
CA LYS A 149 9.84 12.69 -19.08
C LYS A 149 9.46 11.34 -19.69
N THR A 150 9.15 11.34 -20.98
CA THR A 150 8.95 10.09 -21.73
C THR A 150 10.28 9.35 -21.97
N PRO A 151 10.32 8.02 -22.04
CA PRO A 151 9.23 7.08 -21.87
C PRO A 151 8.82 6.92 -20.39
N ILE A 152 7.51 6.78 -20.14
CA ILE A 152 6.97 6.71 -18.80
C ILE A 152 6.74 5.26 -18.41
N GLU A 153 7.37 4.85 -17.33
CA GLU A 153 7.10 3.57 -16.67
C GLU A 153 6.50 3.81 -15.29
N ILE A 154 5.34 3.22 -15.05
CA ILE A 154 4.63 3.32 -13.78
C ILE A 154 4.41 1.93 -13.21
N LEU A 155 4.58 1.81 -11.90
CA LEU A 155 4.18 0.63 -11.14
C LEU A 155 3.07 0.99 -10.16
N ILE A 156 2.15 0.04 -9.98
CA ILE A 156 1.17 0.09 -8.88
C ILE A 156 1.42 -1.13 -8.00
N TYR A 157 1.65 -0.90 -6.72
CA TYR A 157 1.60 -1.93 -5.69
C TYR A 157 0.26 -1.82 -4.97
N THR A 158 -0.63 -2.80 -5.18
CA THR A 158 -2.02 -2.72 -4.73
C THR A 158 -2.20 -3.23 -3.29
N PRO A 159 -3.24 -2.75 -2.56
CA PRO A 159 -3.72 -3.41 -1.36
C PRO A 159 -4.12 -4.86 -1.64
N GLU A 160 -4.19 -5.67 -0.60
CA GLU A 160 -4.70 -7.04 -0.72
C GLU A 160 -6.15 -7.04 -1.21
N GLY A 161 -6.46 -7.93 -2.14
CA GLY A 161 -7.79 -8.02 -2.74
C GLY A 161 -8.11 -6.98 -3.82
N THR A 162 -7.19 -6.04 -4.11
CA THR A 162 -7.40 -4.98 -5.12
C THR A 162 -6.64 -5.30 -6.41
N ALA A 163 -7.31 -5.20 -7.55
CA ALA A 163 -6.69 -5.36 -8.86
C ALA A 163 -6.24 -4.01 -9.45
N ALA A 164 -5.22 -4.03 -10.34
CA ALA A 164 -4.78 -2.82 -11.03
C ALA A 164 -5.87 -2.21 -11.93
N THR A 165 -6.80 -3.03 -12.41
CA THR A 165 -7.94 -2.60 -13.23
C THR A 165 -8.96 -1.75 -12.47
N GLU A 166 -8.88 -1.71 -11.14
CA GLU A 166 -9.72 -0.84 -10.32
C GLU A 166 -9.16 0.59 -10.22
N TYR A 167 -7.92 0.80 -10.63
CA TYR A 167 -7.31 2.13 -10.74
C TYR A 167 -7.70 2.79 -12.06
N GLN A 168 -7.73 4.10 -12.09
CA GLN A 168 -8.03 4.87 -13.30
C GLN A 168 -6.88 5.81 -13.62
N LEU A 169 -6.43 5.81 -14.86
CA LEU A 169 -5.54 6.83 -15.39
C LEU A 169 -6.41 7.97 -15.92
N LEU A 170 -6.18 9.19 -15.47
CA LEU A 170 -6.99 10.35 -15.76
C LEU A 170 -6.15 11.46 -16.41
N ARG A 171 -6.74 12.19 -17.35
CA ARG A 171 -6.25 13.48 -17.78
C ARG A 171 -6.79 14.55 -16.84
N LEU A 172 -5.92 15.44 -16.37
CA LEU A 172 -6.30 16.58 -15.54
C LEU A 172 -6.32 17.84 -16.38
N HIS A 173 -7.32 18.68 -16.15
CA HIS A 173 -7.46 19.97 -16.82
C HIS A 173 -6.89 21.07 -15.95
N GLU A 174 -5.87 21.76 -16.45
CA GLU A 174 -5.23 22.88 -15.76
C GLU A 174 -6.20 24.07 -15.68
N GLN A 175 -6.27 24.67 -14.50
CA GLN A 175 -6.96 25.91 -14.19
C GLN A 175 -5.94 26.86 -13.57
N LYS A 176 -6.35 28.13 -13.35
CA LYS A 176 -5.42 29.16 -12.84
C LYS A 176 -4.67 28.77 -11.55
N ASP A 177 -5.35 28.10 -10.61
CA ASP A 177 -4.81 27.76 -9.29
C ASP A 177 -5.14 26.31 -8.89
N SER A 178 -5.57 25.48 -9.86
CA SER A 178 -6.01 24.10 -9.58
C SER A 178 -5.93 23.23 -10.83
N ARG A 179 -6.07 21.92 -10.61
CA ARG A 179 -6.28 20.90 -11.65
C ARG A 179 -7.58 20.17 -11.38
N GLU A 180 -8.33 19.90 -12.42
CA GLU A 180 -9.66 19.32 -12.30
C GLU A 180 -9.82 18.10 -13.20
N PHE A 181 -10.64 17.16 -12.77
CA PHE A 181 -11.06 16.01 -13.56
C PHE A 181 -12.50 15.62 -13.24
N ARG A 182 -13.15 14.92 -14.17
CA ARG A 182 -14.54 14.45 -14.03
C ARG A 182 -14.57 12.96 -13.83
N THR A 183 -15.21 12.52 -12.75
CA THR A 183 -15.26 11.09 -12.40
C THR A 183 -16.60 10.42 -12.67
N ILE A 184 -17.69 11.15 -12.57
CA ILE A 184 -19.04 10.59 -12.71
C ILE A 184 -19.88 11.57 -13.51
N THR A 185 -20.53 11.08 -14.57
CA THR A 185 -21.58 11.76 -15.27
C THR A 185 -22.84 10.91 -15.22
N GLY A 186 -23.89 11.34 -14.52
CA GLY A 186 -25.15 10.61 -14.46
C GLY A 186 -26.22 11.29 -13.63
N GLY A 187 -27.47 11.13 -14.00
CA GLY A 187 -28.63 11.54 -13.20
C GLY A 187 -29.01 10.46 -12.18
N VAL A 188 -29.95 10.80 -11.28
CA VAL A 188 -30.43 9.91 -10.20
C VAL A 188 -30.93 8.54 -10.71
N LEU A 189 -31.34 8.45 -11.97
CA LEU A 189 -31.88 7.23 -12.60
C LEU A 189 -30.83 6.43 -13.41
N HIS A 190 -29.66 6.98 -13.69
CA HIS A 190 -28.62 6.36 -14.48
C HIS A 190 -27.26 6.65 -13.86
N VAL A 191 -26.92 5.90 -12.83
CA VAL A 191 -25.54 5.81 -12.34
C VAL A 191 -24.80 4.87 -13.29
N SER A 192 -24.34 5.38 -14.42
CA SER A 192 -23.35 4.64 -15.21
C SER A 192 -22.05 4.66 -14.44
N GLY A 193 -21.75 3.54 -13.76
CA GLY A 193 -20.47 3.37 -13.09
C GLY A 193 -19.35 3.60 -14.09
N GLY A 194 -18.60 4.66 -13.92
CA GLY A 194 -17.22 4.72 -14.34
C GLY A 194 -16.86 5.13 -15.75
N ALA A 195 -17.73 5.55 -16.63
CA ALA A 195 -17.27 6.21 -17.86
C ALA A 195 -16.89 7.67 -17.56
N THR A 196 -15.70 7.86 -17.08
CA THR A 196 -15.14 9.19 -16.86
C THR A 196 -14.75 9.78 -18.21
N ARG A 197 -15.14 11.03 -18.47
CA ARG A 197 -14.73 11.75 -19.70
C ARG A 197 -13.23 11.91 -19.81
N ASP A 198 -12.57 11.91 -18.67
CA ASP A 198 -11.14 12.18 -18.57
C ASP A 198 -10.33 10.90 -18.32
N ALA A 199 -11.00 9.73 -18.32
CA ALA A 199 -10.33 8.45 -18.19
C ALA A 199 -9.61 8.06 -19.48
N ILE A 200 -8.35 7.67 -19.31
CA ILE A 200 -7.49 7.17 -20.38
C ILE A 200 -7.39 5.67 -20.20
N PRO A 201 -7.77 4.86 -21.20
CA PRO A 201 -7.57 3.42 -21.13
C PRO A 201 -6.08 3.10 -21.05
N PHE A 202 -5.71 2.15 -20.21
CA PHE A 202 -4.35 1.67 -20.09
C PHE A 202 -4.32 0.14 -19.98
N GLU A 203 -3.22 -0.43 -20.40
CA GLU A 203 -2.93 -1.83 -20.18
C GLU A 203 -2.08 -2.00 -18.92
N ASN A 204 -2.18 -3.15 -18.27
CA ASN A 204 -1.35 -3.48 -17.14
C ASN A 204 -0.77 -4.88 -17.26
N GLN A 205 0.44 -5.05 -16.77
CA GLN A 205 1.14 -6.32 -16.73
C GLN A 205 1.48 -6.64 -15.26
N LYS A 206 0.97 -7.77 -14.77
CA LYS A 206 1.36 -8.26 -13.45
C LYS A 206 2.79 -8.79 -13.50
N ILE A 207 3.70 -8.19 -12.74
CA ILE A 207 5.12 -8.56 -12.71
C ILE A 207 5.52 -9.28 -11.42
N ALA A 208 4.74 -9.09 -10.35
CA ALA A 208 4.91 -9.78 -9.07
C ALA A 208 3.56 -9.82 -8.32
N PRO A 209 3.41 -10.54 -7.20
CA PRO A 209 2.23 -10.45 -6.36
C PRO A 209 1.91 -9.00 -6.01
N ARG A 210 0.66 -8.59 -6.28
CA ARG A 210 0.17 -7.23 -6.01
C ARG A 210 0.90 -6.10 -6.75
N THR A 211 1.85 -6.43 -7.65
CA THR A 211 2.68 -5.47 -8.36
C THR A 211 2.35 -5.51 -9.85
N TYR A 212 1.96 -4.38 -10.38
CA TYR A 212 1.54 -4.25 -11.77
C TYR A 212 2.30 -3.11 -12.45
N LYS A 213 2.89 -3.40 -13.61
CA LYS A 213 3.43 -2.37 -14.51
C LYS A 213 2.29 -1.83 -15.36
N ILE A 214 2.13 -0.52 -15.36
CA ILE A 214 1.16 0.18 -16.21
C ILE A 214 1.83 0.52 -17.53
N VAL A 215 1.19 0.10 -18.62
CA VAL A 215 1.59 0.50 -19.96
C VAL A 215 0.86 1.80 -20.29
N VAL A 216 1.59 2.89 -20.18
CA VAL A 216 1.07 4.23 -20.52
C VAL A 216 1.00 4.35 -22.03
N PRO A 217 -0.13 4.80 -22.63
CA PRO A 217 -0.23 5.01 -24.06
C PRO A 217 0.88 5.92 -24.58
N ALA A 218 1.51 5.53 -25.67
CA ALA A 218 2.67 6.25 -26.24
C ALA A 218 2.31 7.62 -26.84
N ASP A 219 1.04 7.85 -27.10
CA ASP A 219 0.47 9.10 -27.64
C ASP A 219 0.05 10.10 -26.57
N LEU A 220 0.32 9.81 -25.30
CA LEU A 220 0.13 10.78 -24.25
C LEU A 220 1.14 11.92 -24.40
N GLY A 221 0.66 13.07 -24.86
CA GLY A 221 1.44 14.29 -24.98
C GLY A 221 1.69 14.99 -23.64
N PRO A 222 2.43 16.11 -23.65
CA PRO A 222 2.61 16.95 -22.48
C PRO A 222 1.28 17.35 -21.85
N GLY A 223 1.24 17.44 -20.52
CA GLY A 223 0.03 17.77 -19.76
C GLY A 223 0.02 17.18 -18.37
N GLU A 224 -1.07 17.42 -17.65
CA GLU A 224 -1.30 16.95 -16.29
C GLU A 224 -2.11 15.66 -16.29
N TYR A 225 -1.67 14.69 -15.49
CA TYR A 225 -2.26 13.35 -15.40
C TYR A 225 -2.32 12.90 -13.95
N GLY A 226 -3.09 11.83 -13.70
CA GLY A 226 -3.12 11.23 -12.39
C GLY A 226 -3.66 9.81 -12.38
N ILE A 227 -3.23 9.04 -11.41
CA ILE A 227 -3.75 7.69 -11.13
C ILE A 227 -4.64 7.78 -9.90
N LEU A 228 -5.94 7.53 -10.12
CA LEU A 228 -6.95 7.49 -9.09
C LEU A 228 -7.06 6.05 -8.57
N PRO A 229 -6.77 5.79 -7.29
CA PRO A 229 -7.00 4.47 -6.72
C PRO A 229 -8.50 4.21 -6.55
N PRO A 230 -8.91 2.94 -6.45
CA PRO A 230 -10.28 2.63 -6.09
C PRO A 230 -10.61 3.32 -4.76
N SER A 231 -11.69 4.09 -4.74
CA SER A 231 -12.18 4.68 -3.51
C SER A 231 -12.61 3.54 -2.61
N GLY A 232 -11.87 3.28 -1.55
CA GLY A 232 -12.35 2.43 -0.48
C GLY A 232 -13.71 2.96 -0.07
N GLY A 233 -14.75 2.17 -0.33
CA GLY A 233 -16.14 2.54 -0.12
C GLY A 233 -16.35 3.09 1.28
N ASP A 234 -17.38 3.89 1.41
CA ASP A 234 -17.92 4.54 2.59
C ASP A 234 -17.43 5.95 2.90
N SER A 235 -17.98 6.88 2.14
CA SER A 235 -18.32 8.17 2.71
C SER A 235 -19.74 8.55 2.31
N THR A 236 -20.72 7.93 2.96
CA THR A 236 -22.12 8.35 2.97
C THR A 236 -22.33 9.58 3.87
N GLY A 237 -21.43 10.56 3.81
CA GLY A 237 -21.56 11.82 4.54
C GLY A 237 -21.72 12.98 3.57
N SER A 238 -22.73 13.83 3.82
CA SER A 238 -23.05 15.03 3.02
C SER A 238 -22.01 16.18 3.13
N SER A 239 -20.85 15.91 3.70
CA SER A 239 -19.75 16.87 3.82
C SER A 239 -18.62 16.44 2.90
N GLY A 240 -18.21 17.26 1.96
CA GLY A 240 -17.19 17.15 0.94
C GLY A 240 -16.35 15.85 0.95
N ARG A 241 -16.49 15.05 -0.09
CA ARG A 241 -15.71 13.82 -0.24
C ARG A 241 -14.26 14.18 -0.47
N ILE A 242 -13.39 13.70 0.42
CA ILE A 242 -11.94 13.84 0.28
C ILE A 242 -11.40 12.52 -0.23
N GLY A 243 -10.60 12.58 -1.28
CA GLY A 243 -9.89 11.43 -1.83
C GLY A 243 -8.40 11.72 -1.98
N LYS A 244 -7.69 10.78 -2.59
CA LYS A 244 -6.29 10.94 -2.99
C LYS A 244 -6.12 10.59 -4.46
N LEU A 245 -5.19 11.26 -5.12
CA LEU A 245 -4.78 11.03 -6.49
C LEU A 245 -3.25 11.09 -6.57
N TYR A 246 -2.66 10.18 -7.29
CA TYR A 246 -1.23 10.19 -7.59
C TYR A 246 -1.01 10.95 -8.89
N SER A 247 -0.73 12.24 -8.77
CA SER A 247 -0.59 13.11 -9.95
C SER A 247 0.82 13.14 -10.49
N PHE A 248 0.92 13.37 -11.81
CA PHE A 248 2.17 13.62 -12.50
C PHE A 248 1.95 14.49 -13.72
N ARG A 249 3.01 15.20 -14.12
CA ARG A 249 3.04 16.03 -15.31
C ARG A 249 4.02 15.46 -16.34
N ILE A 250 3.56 15.27 -17.56
CA ILE A 250 4.42 14.95 -18.71
C ILE A 250 4.93 16.26 -19.28
N ILE A 251 6.25 16.41 -19.36
CA ILE A 251 6.90 17.65 -19.82
C ILE A 251 7.55 17.52 -21.19
N GLU A 252 7.83 16.31 -21.65
CA GLU A 252 8.35 15.99 -23.00
C GLU A 252 8.07 14.53 -23.33
#